data_953052b058d43d1a3aeb46c2f8b1f77c
#
_entry.id   953052b058d43d1a3aeb46c2f8b1f77c
#
_cell.length_a   1.000
_cell.length_b   1.000
_cell.length_c   1.000
_cell.angle_alpha   90.00
_cell.angle_beta   90.00
_cell.angle_gamma   90.00
#
_symmetry.space_group_name_H-M   'P 1'
#
loop_
_entity.id
_entity.type
_entity.pdbx_description
1 polymer ?
#
loop_
_entity_poly.entity_id
_entity_poly.type
_entity_poly.pdbx_seq_one_letter_code
_entity_poly.pdbx_strand_id
1 'polypeptide(L)'
;QSFKNFDKCFKSNSLGSQEVFKFCLDNNIKLIYSATSASLGNNGKDKDLSPYAFTKSKNIEFLENLKKWFNFKYEVIYFYNVYGPNQICKGDMATVIGIFEDHYRQKKALPVVKPGKQTRRFTHINDTVDICYKAWKKKLCRHYSIANKKTYSILEVARMFNTKIKY
;
A
#
# COMPACT_ATOMS: atom_id res chain seq x y z
N GLN A 1 -10.36 5.26 8.99
CA GLN A 1 -11.19 5.46 7.78
C GLN A 1 -11.97 4.21 7.42
N SER A 2 -11.31 3.05 7.21
CA SER A 2 -12.00 1.81 6.83
C SER A 2 -13.02 1.33 7.86
N PHE A 3 -12.84 1.63 9.15
CA PHE A 3 -13.83 1.33 10.18
C PHE A 3 -15.11 2.20 10.07
N LYS A 4 -14.95 3.48 9.70
CA LYS A 4 -16.11 4.40 9.53
C LYS A 4 -16.89 4.12 8.25
N ASN A 5 -16.26 3.57 7.23
CA ASN A 5 -16.81 3.31 5.91
C ASN A 5 -16.51 1.87 5.47
N PHE A 6 -16.79 0.90 6.36
CA PHE A 6 -16.44 -0.50 6.09
C PHE A 6 -17.20 -1.06 4.88
N ASP A 7 -18.46 -0.64 4.70
CA ASP A 7 -19.29 -1.00 3.54
C ASP A 7 -18.65 -0.59 2.21
N LYS A 8 -18.20 0.67 2.11
CA LYS A 8 -17.46 1.15 0.93
C LYS A 8 -16.14 0.41 0.73
N CYS A 9 -15.44 0.12 1.84
CA CYS A 9 -14.19 -0.63 1.80
C CYS A 9 -14.42 -2.04 1.22
N PHE A 10 -15.47 -2.73 1.65
CA PHE A 10 -15.84 -4.05 1.11
C PHE A 10 -16.29 -3.98 -0.34
N LYS A 11 -17.17 -3.04 -0.70
CA LYS A 11 -17.61 -2.86 -2.09
C LYS A 11 -16.43 -2.64 -3.03
N SER A 12 -15.50 -1.73 -2.68
CA SER A 12 -14.36 -1.43 -3.54
C SER A 12 -13.30 -2.53 -3.54
N ASN A 13 -12.89 -3.00 -2.35
CA ASN A 13 -11.77 -3.92 -2.25
C ASN A 13 -12.15 -5.39 -2.48
N SER A 14 -13.36 -5.81 -2.13
CA SER A 14 -13.80 -7.20 -2.34
C SER A 14 -14.58 -7.33 -3.64
N LEU A 15 -15.76 -6.73 -3.75
CA LEU A 15 -16.59 -6.88 -4.95
C LEU A 15 -15.91 -6.31 -6.21
N GLY A 16 -15.41 -5.07 -6.13
CA GLY A 16 -14.70 -4.47 -7.26
C GLY A 16 -13.46 -5.25 -7.69
N SER A 17 -12.74 -5.86 -6.73
CA SER A 17 -11.60 -6.74 -7.08
C SER A 17 -12.06 -8.03 -7.76
N GLN A 18 -13.17 -8.63 -7.31
CA GLN A 18 -13.71 -9.84 -7.94
C GLN A 18 -14.10 -9.61 -9.39
N GLU A 19 -14.73 -8.46 -9.71
CA GLU A 19 -15.06 -8.10 -11.09
C GLU A 19 -13.80 -7.99 -11.97
N VAL A 20 -12.74 -7.36 -11.45
CA VAL A 20 -11.46 -7.29 -12.15
C VAL A 20 -10.83 -8.67 -12.33
N PHE A 21 -10.87 -9.53 -11.31
CA PHE A 21 -10.32 -10.90 -11.39
C PHE A 21 -11.07 -11.71 -12.43
N LYS A 22 -12.40 -11.64 -12.42
CA LYS A 22 -13.25 -12.30 -13.41
C LYS A 22 -12.92 -11.81 -14.83
N PHE A 23 -12.87 -10.50 -15.03
CA PHE A 23 -12.50 -9.92 -16.32
C PHE A 23 -11.14 -10.42 -16.81
N CYS A 24 -10.13 -10.41 -15.94
CA CYS A 24 -8.79 -10.88 -16.30
C CYS A 24 -8.79 -12.39 -16.62
N LEU A 25 -9.55 -13.20 -15.89
CA LEU A 25 -9.66 -14.63 -16.11
C LEU A 25 -10.35 -14.93 -17.44
N ASP A 26 -11.51 -14.33 -17.69
CA ASP A 26 -12.31 -14.53 -18.90
C ASP A 26 -11.54 -14.14 -20.17
N ASN A 27 -10.67 -13.13 -20.07
CA ASN A 27 -9.88 -12.62 -21.20
C ASN A 27 -8.43 -13.14 -21.24
N ASN A 28 -8.06 -14.08 -20.37
CA ASN A 28 -6.69 -14.60 -20.24
C ASN A 28 -5.63 -13.50 -20.05
N ILE A 29 -5.97 -12.47 -19.26
CA ILE A 29 -5.08 -11.35 -18.93
C ILE A 29 -4.38 -11.63 -17.62
N LYS A 30 -3.06 -11.47 -17.59
CA LYS A 30 -2.27 -11.56 -16.35
C LYS A 30 -2.55 -10.36 -15.44
N LEU A 31 -2.82 -10.64 -14.17
CA LEU A 31 -3.08 -9.62 -13.14
C LEU A 31 -1.82 -9.27 -12.35
N ILE A 32 -1.60 -7.98 -12.11
CA ILE A 32 -0.71 -7.49 -11.05
C ILE A 32 -1.59 -6.97 -9.91
N TYR A 33 -1.60 -7.68 -8.79
CA TYR A 33 -2.40 -7.30 -7.63
C TYR A 33 -1.59 -6.46 -6.64
N SER A 34 -2.06 -5.25 -6.38
CA SER A 34 -1.50 -4.36 -5.36
C SER A 34 -1.98 -4.76 -3.96
N ALA A 35 -1.15 -5.45 -3.23
CA ALA A 35 -1.37 -5.79 -1.83
C ALA A 35 -0.83 -4.70 -0.90
N THR A 36 -1.10 -4.82 0.39
CA THR A 36 -0.64 -3.88 1.40
C THR A 36 0.33 -4.51 2.39
N SER A 37 1.36 -3.78 2.78
CA SER A 37 2.24 -4.19 3.87
C SER A 37 1.50 -4.33 5.22
N ALA A 38 0.34 -3.70 5.37
CA ALA A 38 -0.50 -3.86 6.56
C ALA A 38 -0.91 -5.32 6.80
N SER A 39 -1.11 -6.11 5.74
CA SER A 39 -1.42 -7.54 5.87
C SER A 39 -0.21 -8.40 6.27
N LEU A 40 1.01 -7.87 6.19
CA LEU A 40 2.25 -8.55 6.58
C LEU A 40 2.75 -8.14 7.98
N GLY A 41 2.12 -7.13 8.60
CA GLY A 41 2.49 -6.67 9.92
C GLY A 41 2.46 -7.80 10.95
N ASN A 42 3.37 -7.76 11.93
CA ASN A 42 3.47 -8.74 13.00
C ASN A 42 3.49 -10.20 12.49
N ASN A 43 4.29 -10.46 11.44
CA ASN A 43 4.38 -11.77 10.76
C ASN A 43 3.01 -12.30 10.24
N GLY A 44 2.19 -11.38 9.70
CA GLY A 44 0.87 -11.70 9.15
C GLY A 44 -0.27 -11.76 10.17
N LYS A 45 0.01 -11.57 11.47
CA LYS A 45 -1.04 -11.53 12.51
C LYS A 45 -1.91 -10.27 12.41
N ASP A 46 -1.43 -9.22 11.76
CA ASP A 46 -2.13 -7.94 11.60
C ASP A 46 -3.09 -7.91 10.39
N LYS A 47 -3.21 -9.01 9.65
CA LYS A 47 -4.04 -9.08 8.43
C LYS A 47 -5.52 -8.74 8.68
N ASP A 48 -6.01 -8.94 9.89
CA ASP A 48 -7.41 -8.75 10.27
C ASP A 48 -7.62 -7.50 11.16
N LEU A 49 -6.60 -6.67 11.37
CA LEU A 49 -6.68 -5.50 12.25
C LEU A 49 -7.57 -4.36 11.73
N SER A 50 -7.98 -4.39 10.49
CA SER A 50 -8.91 -3.40 9.93
C SER A 50 -9.67 -3.98 8.75
N PRO A 51 -10.87 -3.42 8.41
CA PRO A 51 -11.60 -3.81 7.20
C PRO A 51 -10.74 -3.72 5.93
N TYR A 52 -9.85 -2.72 5.84
CA TYR A 52 -8.91 -2.59 4.73
C TYR A 52 -7.88 -3.73 4.67
N ALA A 53 -7.21 -4.03 5.79
CA ALA A 53 -6.22 -5.12 5.83
C ALA A 53 -6.89 -6.47 5.56
N PHE A 54 -8.05 -6.71 6.17
CA PHE A 54 -8.87 -7.90 5.97
C PHE A 54 -9.24 -8.11 4.50
N THR A 55 -9.88 -7.11 3.86
CA THR A 55 -10.32 -7.24 2.46
C THR A 55 -9.15 -7.46 1.51
N LYS A 56 -8.01 -6.80 1.75
CA LYS A 56 -6.80 -7.00 0.95
C LYS A 56 -6.20 -8.39 1.12
N SER A 57 -6.17 -8.94 2.33
CA SER A 57 -5.65 -10.29 2.59
C SER A 57 -6.58 -11.37 2.01
N LYS A 58 -7.89 -11.20 2.12
CA LYS A 58 -8.87 -12.15 1.56
C LYS A 58 -8.83 -12.21 0.04
N ASN A 59 -8.55 -11.11 -0.64
CA ASN A 59 -8.33 -11.13 -2.07
C ASN A 59 -7.10 -11.95 -2.48
N ILE A 60 -6.06 -11.99 -1.66
CA ILE A 60 -4.88 -12.84 -1.93
C ILE A 60 -5.26 -14.31 -1.83
N GLU A 61 -5.96 -14.71 -0.75
CA GLU A 61 -6.48 -16.08 -0.59
C GLU A 61 -7.39 -16.48 -1.78
N PHE A 62 -8.19 -15.53 -2.26
CA PHE A 62 -9.05 -15.76 -3.43
C PHE A 62 -8.24 -15.95 -4.72
N LEU A 63 -7.21 -15.13 -4.96
CA LEU A 63 -6.31 -15.29 -6.10
C LEU A 63 -5.57 -16.63 -6.09
N GLU A 64 -5.15 -17.10 -4.92
CA GLU A 64 -4.53 -18.42 -4.76
C GLU A 64 -5.49 -19.55 -5.14
N ASN A 65 -6.77 -19.43 -4.78
CA ASN A 65 -7.79 -20.40 -5.19
C ASN A 65 -8.13 -20.30 -6.68
N LEU A 66 -8.24 -19.09 -7.25
CA LEU A 66 -8.43 -18.92 -8.70
C LEU A 66 -7.27 -19.55 -9.50
N LYS A 67 -6.05 -19.47 -8.99
CA LYS A 67 -4.92 -20.18 -9.60
C LYS A 67 -5.12 -21.71 -9.55
N LYS A 68 -5.54 -22.27 -8.42
CA LYS A 68 -5.78 -23.71 -8.27
C LYS A 68 -6.92 -24.20 -9.17
N TRP A 69 -8.02 -23.45 -9.23
CA TRP A 69 -9.23 -23.85 -9.96
C TRP A 69 -9.12 -23.65 -11.47
N PHE A 70 -8.51 -22.53 -11.90
CA PHE A 70 -8.55 -22.05 -13.29
C PHE A 70 -7.18 -21.79 -13.90
N ASN A 71 -6.08 -22.12 -13.19
CA ASN A 71 -4.71 -21.77 -13.60
C ASN A 71 -4.52 -20.28 -13.87
N PHE A 72 -5.21 -19.43 -13.08
CA PHE A 72 -5.17 -17.97 -13.23
C PHE A 72 -3.75 -17.43 -13.00
N LYS A 73 -3.32 -16.52 -13.87
CA LYS A 73 -1.97 -15.94 -13.85
C LYS A 73 -1.98 -14.58 -13.18
N TYR A 74 -1.29 -14.45 -12.05
CA TYR A 74 -1.18 -13.20 -11.30
C TYR A 74 0.18 -13.08 -10.61
N GLU A 75 0.54 -11.85 -10.25
CA GLU A 75 1.63 -11.54 -9.30
C GLU A 75 1.07 -10.69 -8.18
N VAL A 76 1.56 -10.85 -6.95
CA VAL A 76 1.15 -10.04 -5.79
C VAL A 76 2.30 -9.12 -5.40
N ILE A 77 2.05 -7.83 -5.27
CA ILE A 77 3.07 -6.85 -4.89
C ILE A 77 2.62 -6.11 -3.63
N TYR A 78 3.38 -6.25 -2.55
CA TYR A 78 3.15 -5.56 -1.29
C TYR A 78 3.82 -4.20 -1.30
N PHE A 79 3.02 -3.15 -1.24
CA PHE A 79 3.49 -1.77 -1.19
C PHE A 79 3.76 -1.30 0.23
N TYR A 80 4.89 -0.60 0.41
CA TYR A 80 5.31 -0.04 1.69
C TYR A 80 5.44 1.48 1.59
N ASN A 81 4.46 2.21 2.13
CA ASN A 81 4.47 3.68 2.23
C ASN A 81 5.08 4.36 0.99
N VAL A 82 4.47 4.08 -0.17
CA VAL A 82 4.90 4.64 -1.45
C VAL A 82 4.74 6.17 -1.41
N TYR A 83 5.76 6.87 -1.87
CA TYR A 83 5.77 8.33 -1.97
C TYR A 83 6.37 8.78 -3.30
N GLY A 84 6.09 10.00 -3.69
CA GLY A 84 6.63 10.61 -4.91
C GLY A 84 5.77 11.74 -5.44
N PRO A 85 6.12 12.31 -6.60
CA PRO A 85 5.38 13.40 -7.22
C PRO A 85 3.88 13.07 -7.37
N ASN A 86 3.05 14.11 -7.21
CA ASN A 86 1.59 14.03 -7.33
C ASN A 86 0.87 13.16 -6.29
N GLN A 87 1.53 12.79 -5.17
CA GLN A 87 0.87 12.08 -4.09
C GLN A 87 -0.21 12.94 -3.41
N ILE A 88 -1.19 12.29 -2.79
CA ILE A 88 -2.25 12.98 -2.05
C ILE A 88 -1.66 13.65 -0.81
N CYS A 89 -1.76 14.97 -0.73
CA CYS A 89 -1.17 15.79 0.34
C CYS A 89 -2.20 16.27 1.37
N LYS A 90 -3.51 16.21 1.06
CA LYS A 90 -4.60 16.75 1.89
C LYS A 90 -5.73 15.74 2.05
N GLY A 91 -6.52 15.95 3.09
CA GLY A 91 -7.69 15.12 3.40
C GLY A 91 -7.31 13.78 4.04
N ASP A 92 -8.33 12.97 4.25
CA ASP A 92 -8.22 11.72 5.03
C ASP A 92 -7.33 10.64 4.39
N MET A 93 -7.05 10.74 3.09
CA MET A 93 -6.21 9.78 2.36
C MET A 93 -4.76 10.23 2.22
N ALA A 94 -4.42 11.40 2.77
CA ALA A 94 -3.07 11.95 2.68
C ALA A 94 -2.06 11.06 3.42
N THR A 95 -0.91 10.85 2.78
CA THR A 95 0.21 10.13 3.38
C THR A 95 1.05 11.07 4.24
N VAL A 96 1.83 10.52 5.18
CA VAL A 96 2.65 11.35 6.07
C VAL A 96 3.64 12.24 5.30
N ILE A 97 4.28 11.72 4.24
CA ILE A 97 5.20 12.53 3.41
C ILE A 97 4.41 13.59 2.64
N GLY A 98 3.24 13.24 2.09
CA GLY A 98 2.39 14.22 1.42
C GLY A 98 1.93 15.35 2.35
N ILE A 99 1.53 15.04 3.58
CA ILE A 99 1.19 16.04 4.60
C ILE A 99 2.41 16.95 4.90
N PHE A 100 3.60 16.36 5.06
CA PHE A 100 4.80 17.13 5.32
C PHE A 100 5.18 18.05 4.15
N GLU A 101 5.08 17.58 2.92
CA GLU A 101 5.30 18.39 1.71
C GLU A 101 4.32 19.55 1.61
N ASP A 102 3.03 19.34 1.89
CA ASP A 102 2.04 20.42 1.86
C ASP A 102 2.35 21.49 2.92
N HIS A 103 2.65 21.06 4.15
CA HIS A 103 3.04 21.98 5.23
C HIS A 103 4.34 22.72 4.90
N TYR A 104 5.35 22.05 4.36
CA TYR A 104 6.60 22.65 3.96
C TYR A 104 6.41 23.72 2.90
N ARG A 105 5.65 23.44 1.82
CA ARG A 105 5.32 24.42 0.77
C ARG A 105 4.57 25.63 1.31
N GLN A 106 3.74 25.45 2.33
CA GLN A 106 3.00 26.52 3.01
C GLN A 106 3.81 27.21 4.11
N LYS A 107 5.10 26.89 4.27
CA LYS A 107 5.96 27.41 5.35
C LYS A 107 5.39 27.19 6.77
N LYS A 108 4.59 26.14 6.96
CA LYS A 108 4.00 25.74 8.23
C LYS A 108 4.84 24.70 8.94
N ALA A 109 4.73 24.62 10.26
CA ALA A 109 5.35 23.58 11.05
C ALA A 109 4.79 22.19 10.68
N LEU A 110 5.64 21.16 10.62
CA LEU A 110 5.23 19.78 10.31
C LEU A 110 4.53 19.16 11.51
N PRO A 111 3.32 18.58 11.33
CA PRO A 111 2.61 17.91 12.42
C PRO A 111 3.19 16.52 12.67
N VAL A 112 3.70 16.31 13.88
CA VAL A 112 4.20 14.99 14.31
C VAL A 112 3.45 14.55 15.55
N VAL A 113 2.80 13.38 15.49
CA VAL A 113 2.15 12.78 16.66
C VAL A 113 3.22 12.28 17.62
N LYS A 114 3.19 12.75 18.89
CA LYS A 114 4.13 12.34 19.93
C LYS A 114 4.12 10.82 20.14
N PRO A 115 5.26 10.19 20.38
CA PRO A 115 6.62 10.74 20.39
C PRO A 115 7.29 10.75 19.00
N GLY A 116 6.59 10.44 17.92
CA GLY A 116 7.12 10.36 16.55
C GLY A 116 8.08 9.20 16.29
N LYS A 117 8.17 8.23 17.21
CA LYS A 117 9.05 7.06 17.13
C LYS A 117 8.54 5.93 16.23
N GLN A 118 7.31 6.02 15.72
CA GLN A 118 6.78 5.03 14.79
C GLN A 118 7.67 4.94 13.55
N THR A 119 8.18 3.76 13.28
CA THR A 119 9.03 3.52 12.12
C THR A 119 8.24 3.04 10.90
N ARG A 120 8.69 3.44 9.73
CA ARG A 120 8.14 3.00 8.43
C ARG A 120 9.28 2.74 7.45
N ARG A 121 9.01 1.86 6.50
CA ARG A 121 9.82 1.74 5.28
C ARG A 121 9.13 2.55 4.20
N PHE A 122 9.85 3.42 3.55
CA PHE A 122 9.34 4.26 2.47
C PHE A 122 9.94 3.80 1.14
N THR A 123 9.13 3.79 0.09
CA THR A 123 9.57 3.39 -1.25
C THR A 123 9.21 4.48 -2.25
N HIS A 124 10.15 4.92 -3.05
CA HIS A 124 9.86 5.92 -4.08
C HIS A 124 9.00 5.31 -5.19
N ILE A 125 8.13 6.11 -5.80
CA ILE A 125 7.21 5.65 -6.84
C ILE A 125 7.95 5.03 -8.04
N ASN A 126 9.10 5.57 -8.44
CA ASN A 126 9.88 5.03 -9.55
C ASN A 126 10.34 3.59 -9.29
N ASP A 127 10.82 3.30 -8.07
CA ASP A 127 11.21 1.94 -7.67
C ASP A 127 9.99 1.01 -7.67
N THR A 128 8.84 1.53 -7.23
CA THR A 128 7.57 0.79 -7.23
C THR A 128 7.15 0.40 -8.64
N VAL A 129 7.17 1.35 -9.57
CA VAL A 129 6.80 1.13 -10.98
C VAL A 129 7.76 0.16 -11.65
N ASP A 130 9.08 0.31 -11.43
CA ASP A 130 10.10 -0.57 -11.99
C ASP A 130 9.91 -2.03 -11.55
N ILE A 131 9.62 -2.25 -10.28
CA ILE A 131 9.38 -3.60 -9.76
C ILE A 131 8.05 -4.17 -10.28
N CYS A 132 6.98 -3.35 -10.38
CA CYS A 132 5.74 -3.77 -11.00
C CYS A 132 5.97 -4.25 -12.44
N TYR A 133 6.73 -3.50 -13.22
CA TYR A 133 7.08 -3.86 -14.58
C TYR A 133 7.91 -5.14 -14.67
N LYS A 134 8.92 -5.28 -13.80
CA LYS A 134 9.74 -6.50 -13.72
C LYS A 134 8.91 -7.73 -13.31
N ALA A 135 7.99 -7.58 -12.36
CA ALA A 135 7.07 -8.65 -11.95
C ALA A 135 6.10 -9.02 -13.08
N TRP A 136 5.59 -8.01 -13.81
CA TRP A 136 4.72 -8.25 -14.96
C TRP A 136 5.40 -9.09 -16.04
N LYS A 137 6.68 -8.85 -16.33
CA LYS A 137 7.45 -9.65 -17.30
C LYS A 137 7.68 -11.10 -16.87
N LYS A 138 7.69 -11.37 -15.57
CA LYS A 138 7.86 -12.72 -15.02
C LYS A 138 6.50 -13.43 -14.94
N LYS A 139 6.46 -14.72 -15.22
CA LYS A 139 5.22 -15.52 -15.17
C LYS A 139 5.32 -16.54 -14.02
N LEU A 140 5.63 -16.07 -12.81
CA LEU A 140 6.00 -16.95 -11.70
C LEU A 140 4.88 -17.11 -10.66
N CYS A 141 3.81 -16.32 -10.71
CA CYS A 141 2.75 -16.27 -9.70
C CYS A 141 3.33 -16.14 -8.28
N ARG A 142 4.18 -15.13 -8.08
CA ARG A 142 4.91 -14.91 -6.83
C ARG A 142 4.43 -13.67 -6.08
N HIS A 143 4.86 -13.61 -4.84
CA HIS A 143 4.67 -12.46 -3.95
C HIS A 143 5.98 -11.66 -3.87
N TYR A 144 5.87 -10.34 -4.06
CA TYR A 144 6.99 -9.42 -4.03
C TYR A 144 6.76 -8.35 -2.98
N SER A 145 7.74 -8.09 -2.13
CA SER A 145 7.71 -6.98 -1.18
C SER A 145 8.61 -5.86 -1.69
N ILE A 146 8.01 -4.68 -1.91
CA ILE A 146 8.75 -3.49 -2.33
C ILE A 146 8.98 -2.62 -1.10
N ALA A 147 10.13 -2.78 -0.47
CA ALA A 147 10.49 -2.01 0.70
C ALA A 147 11.96 -1.64 0.68
N ASN A 148 12.29 -0.41 1.04
CA ASN A 148 13.66 -0.03 1.34
C ASN A 148 14.19 -0.89 2.50
N LYS A 149 15.47 -1.23 2.48
CA LYS A 149 16.12 -1.95 3.59
C LYS A 149 16.10 -1.13 4.88
N LYS A 150 16.24 0.18 4.77
CA LYS A 150 16.27 1.11 5.91
C LYS A 150 14.87 1.50 6.35
N THR A 151 14.66 1.51 7.66
CA THR A 151 13.47 2.06 8.31
C THR A 151 13.77 3.46 8.84
N TYR A 152 12.76 4.32 8.84
CA TYR A 152 12.84 5.66 9.39
C TYR A 152 11.68 5.89 10.35
N SER A 153 11.95 6.55 11.47
CA SER A 153 10.88 7.08 12.30
C SER A 153 10.20 8.28 11.64
N ILE A 154 8.96 8.54 11.99
CA ILE A 154 8.24 9.72 11.49
C ILE A 154 8.98 11.01 11.84
N LEU A 155 9.60 11.06 13.03
CA LEU A 155 10.39 12.21 13.47
C LEU A 155 11.67 12.39 12.62
N GLU A 156 12.39 11.31 12.28
CA GLU A 156 13.54 11.38 11.37
C GLU A 156 13.13 11.92 10.00
N VAL A 157 12.03 11.43 9.43
CA VAL A 157 11.51 11.96 8.17
C VAL A 157 11.15 13.45 8.27
N ALA A 158 10.47 13.85 9.35
CA ALA A 158 10.16 15.27 9.56
C ALA A 158 11.42 16.16 9.63
N ARG A 159 12.49 15.67 10.28
CA ARG A 159 13.77 16.39 10.38
C ARG A 159 14.47 16.60 9.03
N MET A 160 14.27 15.68 8.07
CA MET A 160 14.83 15.81 6.71
C MET A 160 14.29 17.02 5.95
N PHE A 161 13.12 17.55 6.33
CA PHE A 161 12.57 18.78 5.73
C PHE A 161 13.23 20.07 6.27
N ASN A 162 14.07 19.97 7.28
CA ASN A 162 14.78 21.09 7.88
C ASN A 162 13.88 22.31 8.20
N THR A 163 12.73 22.06 8.82
CA THR A 163 11.75 23.10 9.19
C THR A 163 11.17 22.84 10.58
N LYS A 164 10.37 23.79 11.09
CA LYS A 164 9.75 23.67 12.42
C LYS A 164 8.85 22.43 12.50
N ILE A 165 8.89 21.75 13.63
CA ILE A 165 8.04 20.60 13.94
C ILE A 165 7.08 21.00 15.05
N LYS A 166 5.81 20.62 14.91
CA LYS A 166 4.75 20.78 15.92
C LYS A 166 4.29 19.40 16.38
N TYR A 167 4.26 19.21 17.68
CA TYR A 167 3.77 17.99 18.31
C TYR A 167 2.32 18.12 18.77
#